data_e328d664fdf7ec0233c0ccd25474b93c
#
_entry.id   e328d664fdf7ec0233c0ccd25474b93c
#
_cell.length_a   1.000
_cell.length_b   1.000
_cell.length_c   1.000
_cell.angle_alpha   90.00
_cell.angle_beta   90.00
_cell.angle_gamma   90.00
#
_symmetry.space_group_name_H-M   'P 1'
#
loop_
_entity.id
_entity.type
_entity.pdbx_description
1 polymer ?
#
loop_
_entity_poly.entity_id
_entity_poly.type
_entity_poly.pdbx_seq_one_letter_code
_entity_poly.pdbx_strand_id
1 'polypeptide(L)'
;VPQKAEMRVFLPGQDSPLGKITLNVLPCVNPYTRKESFIELYNIGEQAFTWNAKVSDSWIKLSRQSGTTLLQERIIVSVDWSKVPVGERVTGEIDIISGSNQEKIYLPVFNPAYPTAGELKGWYVEDNGCVSINPGKFHRKVENEDIKMKVIEGLGYENQCIQLGEATKPVQNPRRSRQAAKVEYDFYTFNAGSVTVY
;
A
#
# COMPACT_ATOMS: atom_id res chain seq x y z
N VAL A 1 -9.45 18.63 28.17
CA VAL A 1 -8.13 18.13 27.70
C VAL A 1 -7.30 17.79 28.92
N PRO A 2 -6.66 16.61 29.01
CA PRO A 2 -5.77 16.28 30.11
C PRO A 2 -4.58 17.25 30.19
N GLN A 3 -4.26 17.72 31.37
CA GLN A 3 -3.09 18.60 31.56
C GLN A 3 -1.77 17.88 31.29
N LYS A 4 -1.70 16.57 31.58
CA LYS A 4 -0.51 15.75 31.31
C LYS A 4 -0.51 15.25 29.87
N ALA A 5 0.70 15.07 29.32
CA ALA A 5 0.90 14.43 28.03
C ALA A 5 0.30 13.03 28.02
N GLU A 6 -0.41 12.69 26.94
CA GLU A 6 -0.97 11.36 26.76
C GLU A 6 -0.82 10.93 25.29
N MET A 7 0.02 9.94 25.07
CA MET A 7 0.26 9.37 23.73
C MET A 7 -0.88 8.47 23.30
N ARG A 8 -1.34 8.66 22.07
CA ARG A 8 -2.23 7.74 21.33
C ARG A 8 -1.56 7.36 20.01
N VAL A 9 -1.67 6.10 19.65
CA VAL A 9 -1.07 5.54 18.44
C VAL A 9 -2.16 5.08 17.50
N PHE A 10 -2.06 5.46 16.23
CA PHE A 10 -2.98 5.05 15.15
C PHE A 10 -2.20 4.38 14.03
N LEU A 11 -2.84 3.41 13.40
CA LEU A 11 -2.32 2.72 12.22
C LEU A 11 -3.20 3.01 11.00
N PRO A 12 -2.70 2.81 9.77
CA PRO A 12 -3.48 3.02 8.55
C PRO A 12 -4.81 2.27 8.55
N GLY A 13 -5.89 2.96 8.18
CA GLY A 13 -7.24 2.38 8.10
C GLY A 13 -7.95 2.14 9.43
N GLN A 14 -7.42 2.68 10.54
CA GLN A 14 -8.07 2.59 11.84
C GLN A 14 -8.72 3.93 12.22
N ASP A 15 -9.94 3.86 12.72
CA ASP A 15 -10.71 5.01 13.22
C ASP A 15 -10.51 5.24 14.73
N SER A 16 -9.79 4.35 15.40
CA SER A 16 -9.55 4.38 16.84
C SER A 16 -8.08 4.14 17.17
N PRO A 17 -7.55 4.71 18.25
CA PRO A 17 -6.17 4.48 18.68
C PRO A 17 -5.96 3.02 19.08
N LEU A 18 -4.72 2.57 19.05
CA LEU A 18 -4.34 1.25 19.56
C LEU A 18 -4.80 1.08 21.02
N GLY A 19 -5.24 -0.11 21.34
CA GLY A 19 -5.74 -0.47 22.65
C GLY A 19 -6.27 -1.90 22.69
N LYS A 20 -7.08 -2.22 23.70
CA LYS A 20 -7.55 -3.61 23.93
C LYS A 20 -8.41 -4.21 22.81
N ILE A 21 -9.00 -3.38 21.93
CA ILE A 21 -9.99 -3.80 20.94
C ILE A 21 -9.45 -3.64 19.49
N THR A 22 -8.35 -2.92 19.29
CA THR A 22 -7.76 -2.67 17.97
C THR A 22 -6.69 -3.69 17.64
N LEU A 23 -6.56 -4.01 16.35
CA LEU A 23 -5.49 -4.85 15.86
C LEU A 23 -4.21 -4.02 15.73
N ASN A 24 -3.17 -4.41 16.45
CA ASN A 24 -1.86 -3.76 16.39
C ASN A 24 -1.03 -4.27 15.20
N VAL A 25 -1.64 -4.33 14.01
CA VAL A 25 -1.01 -4.92 12.82
C VAL A 25 -1.07 -3.91 11.68
N LEU A 26 0.08 -3.60 11.12
CA LEU A 26 0.19 -2.81 9.89
C LEU A 26 -0.27 -3.62 8.67
N PRO A 27 -0.69 -2.97 7.59
CA PRO A 27 -0.92 -3.66 6.32
C PRO A 27 0.31 -4.48 5.91
N CYS A 28 0.08 -5.70 5.40
CA CYS A 28 1.16 -6.55 4.91
C CYS A 28 1.86 -5.89 3.73
N VAL A 29 3.18 -5.87 3.74
CA VAL A 29 3.99 -5.30 2.65
C VAL A 29 4.74 -6.40 1.90
N ASN A 30 5.10 -6.13 0.64
CA ASN A 30 5.74 -7.10 -0.24
C ASN A 30 6.83 -6.44 -1.13
N PRO A 31 7.78 -7.21 -1.68
CA PRO A 31 8.89 -6.68 -2.48
C PRO A 31 8.48 -6.24 -3.89
N TYR A 32 7.27 -6.56 -4.33
CA TYR A 32 6.77 -6.25 -5.68
C TYR A 32 6.24 -4.83 -5.77
N THR A 33 5.42 -4.43 -4.80
CA THR A 33 4.84 -3.08 -4.73
C THR A 33 5.70 -2.13 -3.91
N ARG A 34 6.46 -2.65 -2.94
CA ARG A 34 7.35 -1.90 -2.02
C ARG A 34 6.67 -0.71 -1.36
N LYS A 35 5.38 -0.86 -1.06
CA LYS A 35 4.62 0.19 -0.38
C LYS A 35 5.19 0.43 1.00
N GLU A 36 5.28 1.69 1.37
CA GLU A 36 5.57 2.10 2.74
C GLU A 36 4.28 2.14 3.55
N SER A 37 4.43 2.00 4.86
CA SER A 37 3.35 2.18 5.82
C SER A 37 3.68 3.34 6.76
N PHE A 38 2.83 3.63 7.72
CA PHE A 38 3.09 4.66 8.71
C PHE A 38 2.45 4.34 10.07
N ILE A 39 2.99 4.97 11.10
CA ILE A 39 2.44 5.01 12.45
C ILE A 39 2.20 6.47 12.79
N GLU A 40 1.04 6.80 13.29
CA GLU A 40 0.72 8.15 13.74
C GLU A 40 0.66 8.21 15.27
N LEU A 41 1.40 9.15 15.81
CA LEU A 41 1.40 9.49 17.24
C LEU A 41 0.62 10.77 17.43
N TYR A 42 -0.36 10.74 18.32
CA TYR A 42 -1.14 11.91 18.73
C TYR A 42 -0.97 12.16 20.20
N ASN A 43 -0.90 13.43 20.56
CA ASN A 43 -0.97 13.89 21.94
C ASN A 43 -2.38 14.39 22.24
N ILE A 44 -3.05 13.79 23.18
CA ILE A 44 -4.34 14.26 23.65
C ILE A 44 -4.23 15.12 24.92
N GLY A 45 -2.99 15.38 25.40
CA GLY A 45 -2.68 16.27 26.51
C GLY A 45 -2.14 17.61 26.05
N GLU A 46 -1.98 18.55 27.00
CA GLU A 46 -1.47 19.91 26.74
C GLU A 46 0.07 19.99 26.73
N GLN A 47 0.75 19.05 27.38
CA GLN A 47 2.20 19.01 27.46
C GLN A 47 2.77 18.07 26.40
N ALA A 48 3.93 18.42 25.82
CA ALA A 48 4.63 17.53 24.92
C ALA A 48 5.08 16.24 25.62
N PHE A 49 5.09 15.12 24.91
CA PHE A 49 5.69 13.86 25.35
C PHE A 49 6.91 13.51 24.52
N THR A 50 7.86 12.86 25.16
CA THR A 50 8.99 12.23 24.47
C THR A 50 8.67 10.77 24.20
N TRP A 51 9.15 10.24 23.07
CA TRP A 51 8.98 8.86 22.70
C TRP A 51 10.24 8.29 22.07
N ASN A 52 10.36 6.97 22.10
CA ASN A 52 11.34 6.23 21.32
C ASN A 52 10.67 5.01 20.68
N ALA A 53 11.26 4.55 19.57
CA ALA A 53 10.85 3.37 18.86
C ALA A 53 11.97 2.34 18.82
N LYS A 54 11.63 1.06 19.03
CA LYS A 54 12.52 -0.08 18.87
C LYS A 54 11.96 -1.01 17.83
N VAL A 55 12.83 -1.66 17.08
CA VAL A 55 12.47 -2.66 16.07
C VAL A 55 13.12 -3.99 16.40
N SER A 56 12.41 -5.10 16.15
CA SER A 56 12.93 -6.44 16.38
C SER A 56 14.00 -6.83 15.38
N ASP A 57 13.93 -6.30 14.16
CA ASP A 57 14.71 -6.76 13.03
C ASP A 57 15.38 -5.60 12.27
N SER A 58 16.59 -5.83 11.77
CA SER A 58 17.36 -4.81 11.05
C SER A 58 16.80 -4.43 9.68
N TRP A 59 15.87 -5.19 9.15
CA TRP A 59 15.18 -4.91 7.90
C TRP A 59 14.03 -3.90 8.05
N ILE A 60 13.54 -3.65 9.27
CA ILE A 60 12.54 -2.61 9.53
C ILE A 60 13.24 -1.26 9.61
N LYS A 61 12.78 -0.30 8.83
CA LYS A 61 13.30 1.06 8.79
C LYS A 61 12.21 2.04 9.22
N LEU A 62 12.55 2.90 10.14
CA LEU A 62 11.69 3.98 10.59
C LEU A 62 12.30 5.32 10.17
N SER A 63 11.47 6.26 9.72
CA SER A 63 11.91 7.61 9.37
C SER A 63 12.50 8.35 10.58
N ARG A 64 12.03 8.00 11.78
CA ARG A 64 12.55 8.46 13.08
C ARG A 64 12.45 7.34 14.10
N GLN A 65 13.40 7.29 15.02
CA GLN A 65 13.43 6.33 16.13
C GLN A 65 13.17 6.99 17.50
N SER A 66 13.09 8.31 17.55
CA SER A 66 12.74 9.06 18.77
C SER A 66 12.31 10.47 18.41
N GLY A 67 11.58 11.10 19.32
CA GLY A 67 11.14 12.47 19.14
C GLY A 67 10.44 13.05 20.36
N THR A 68 10.00 14.30 20.21
CA THR A 68 9.14 15.00 21.17
C THR A 68 7.94 15.53 20.41
N THR A 69 6.76 15.13 20.80
CA THR A 69 5.51 15.44 20.09
C THR A 69 4.61 16.31 20.95
N LEU A 70 4.24 17.49 20.44
CA LEU A 70 3.27 18.39 21.05
C LEU A 70 1.84 18.11 20.58
N LEU A 71 1.64 17.91 19.28
CA LEU A 71 0.32 17.66 18.68
C LEU A 71 0.25 16.28 18.04
N GLN A 72 0.98 16.11 16.93
CA GLN A 72 1.02 14.85 16.17
C GLN A 72 2.36 14.66 15.49
N GLU A 73 2.70 13.42 15.22
CA GLU A 73 3.86 13.03 14.42
C GLU A 73 3.56 11.75 13.63
N ARG A 74 4.03 11.70 12.38
CA ARG A 74 3.95 10.52 11.53
C ARG A 74 5.33 9.90 11.35
N ILE A 75 5.44 8.61 11.67
CA ILE A 75 6.63 7.81 11.48
C ILE A 75 6.41 6.92 10.26
N ILE A 76 7.18 7.13 9.20
CA ILE A 76 7.13 6.25 8.02
C ILE A 76 7.85 4.94 8.35
N VAL A 77 7.21 3.85 7.99
CA VAL A 77 7.72 2.48 8.13
C VAL A 77 8.02 1.93 6.74
N SER A 78 9.28 1.64 6.49
CA SER A 78 9.75 1.04 5.24
C SER A 78 10.58 -0.21 5.51
N VAL A 79 10.89 -0.96 4.44
CA VAL A 79 11.54 -2.26 4.55
C VAL A 79 12.81 -2.31 3.70
N ASP A 80 13.89 -2.74 4.32
CA ASP A 80 15.15 -3.08 3.62
C ASP A 80 15.04 -4.50 3.07
N TRP A 81 14.55 -4.61 1.84
CA TRP A 81 14.27 -5.88 1.17
C TRP A 81 15.49 -6.78 1.00
N SER A 82 16.70 -6.24 1.08
CA SER A 82 17.94 -7.04 1.00
C SER A 82 18.20 -7.89 2.25
N LYS A 83 17.51 -7.57 3.36
CA LYS A 83 17.69 -8.21 4.66
C LYS A 83 16.47 -9.00 5.14
N VAL A 84 15.35 -8.91 4.43
CA VAL A 84 14.13 -9.64 4.79
C VAL A 84 14.36 -11.14 4.55
N PRO A 85 14.13 -12.00 5.54
CA PRO A 85 14.15 -13.43 5.32
C PRO A 85 13.16 -13.86 4.23
N VAL A 86 13.55 -14.82 3.43
CA VAL A 86 12.67 -15.43 2.45
C VAL A 86 11.65 -16.32 3.18
N GLY A 87 10.36 -16.13 2.90
CA GLY A 87 9.27 -16.90 3.48
C GLY A 87 7.92 -16.31 3.10
N GLU A 88 6.88 -17.13 3.08
CA GLU A 88 5.53 -16.67 2.71
C GLU A 88 5.00 -15.60 3.66
N ARG A 89 5.33 -15.68 4.95
CA ARG A 89 4.99 -14.66 5.94
C ARG A 89 6.10 -14.56 6.98
N VAL A 90 6.67 -13.38 7.08
CA VAL A 90 7.60 -12.98 8.12
C VAL A 90 6.96 -11.82 8.86
N THR A 91 7.04 -11.80 10.18
CA THR A 91 6.47 -10.71 10.99
C THR A 91 7.56 -10.09 11.84
N GLY A 92 7.74 -8.79 11.71
CA GLY A 92 8.59 -8.01 12.60
C GLY A 92 7.77 -7.23 13.62
N GLU A 93 8.42 -6.75 14.67
CA GLU A 93 7.81 -5.98 15.75
C GLU A 93 8.40 -4.58 15.82
N ILE A 94 7.54 -3.62 16.14
CA ILE A 94 7.89 -2.23 16.40
C ILE A 94 7.27 -1.86 17.75
N ASP A 95 8.11 -1.49 18.71
CA ASP A 95 7.65 -0.97 20.00
C ASP A 95 7.76 0.55 20.01
N ILE A 96 6.67 1.23 20.32
CA ILE A 96 6.64 2.68 20.56
C ILE A 96 6.49 2.90 22.07
N ILE A 97 7.43 3.59 22.68
CA ILE A 97 7.55 3.74 24.13
C ILE A 97 7.56 5.23 24.50
N SER A 98 6.68 5.62 25.41
CA SER A 98 6.63 6.96 26.01
C SER A 98 6.34 6.87 27.51
N GLY A 99 7.33 7.13 28.35
CA GLY A 99 7.23 6.94 29.80
C GLY A 99 6.88 5.49 30.14
N SER A 100 5.73 5.28 30.79
CA SER A 100 5.19 3.95 31.13
C SER A 100 4.31 3.36 30.04
N ASN A 101 3.97 4.12 29.01
CA ASN A 101 3.13 3.66 27.91
C ASN A 101 3.99 2.97 26.85
N GLN A 102 3.60 1.77 26.46
CA GLN A 102 4.24 1.02 25.38
C GLN A 102 3.16 0.42 24.48
N GLU A 103 3.31 0.66 23.18
CA GLU A 103 2.48 0.05 22.13
C GLU A 103 3.36 -0.83 21.25
N LYS A 104 2.98 -2.11 21.16
CA LYS A 104 3.63 -3.08 20.28
C LYS A 104 2.84 -3.22 19.00
N ILE A 105 3.53 -3.07 17.88
CA ILE A 105 2.95 -3.08 16.53
C ILE A 105 3.63 -4.18 15.71
N TYR A 106 2.84 -4.94 14.97
CA TYR A 106 3.31 -6.01 14.12
C TYR A 106 3.35 -5.56 12.66
N LEU A 107 4.47 -5.82 11.99
CA LEU A 107 4.65 -5.58 10.56
C LEU A 107 4.74 -6.93 9.83
N PRO A 108 3.65 -7.43 9.25
CA PRO A 108 3.70 -8.62 8.41
C PRO A 108 4.33 -8.28 7.06
N VAL A 109 5.18 -9.17 6.59
CA VAL A 109 5.87 -9.08 5.31
C VAL A 109 5.65 -10.37 4.54
N PHE A 110 5.27 -10.25 3.27
CA PHE A 110 5.18 -11.35 2.33
C PHE A 110 6.39 -11.30 1.39
N ASN A 111 7.34 -12.22 1.53
CA ASN A 111 8.58 -12.28 0.75
C ASN A 111 8.85 -13.70 0.27
N PRO A 112 8.03 -14.24 -0.66
CA PRO A 112 8.19 -15.60 -1.15
C PRO A 112 9.48 -15.76 -1.97
N ALA A 113 10.00 -16.99 -1.99
CA ALA A 113 11.21 -17.30 -2.76
C ALA A 113 10.99 -17.15 -4.28
N TYR A 114 9.75 -17.37 -4.74
CA TYR A 114 9.38 -17.36 -6.14
C TYR A 114 7.89 -17.00 -6.31
N PRO A 115 7.53 -16.25 -7.38
CA PRO A 115 8.43 -15.55 -8.28
C PRO A 115 9.14 -14.38 -7.60
N THR A 116 10.33 -14.05 -8.04
CA THR A 116 11.07 -12.88 -7.53
C THR A 116 10.47 -11.56 -8.03
N ALA A 117 10.73 -10.47 -7.32
CA ALA A 117 10.32 -9.14 -7.76
C ALA A 117 10.94 -8.74 -9.11
N GLY A 118 12.11 -9.31 -9.46
CA GLY A 118 12.75 -9.09 -10.75
C GLY A 118 12.00 -9.74 -11.91
N GLU A 119 11.47 -10.96 -11.70
CA GLU A 119 10.70 -11.69 -12.71
C GLU A 119 9.33 -11.05 -12.98
N LEU A 120 8.73 -10.41 -11.98
CA LEU A 120 7.45 -9.69 -12.11
C LEU A 120 7.63 -8.19 -12.37
N LYS A 121 8.84 -7.76 -12.76
CA LYS A 121 9.07 -6.35 -13.07
C LYS A 121 8.19 -5.90 -14.24
N GLY A 122 7.39 -4.86 -13.97
CA GLY A 122 6.46 -4.29 -14.95
C GLY A 122 5.06 -4.93 -14.93
N TRP A 123 4.85 -6.00 -14.19
CA TRP A 123 3.52 -6.58 -13.99
C TRP A 123 2.77 -5.87 -12.87
N TYR A 124 1.45 -5.89 -12.95
CA TYR A 124 0.62 -5.57 -11.80
C TYR A 124 0.56 -6.79 -10.88
N VAL A 125 0.96 -6.64 -9.64
CA VAL A 125 1.07 -7.76 -8.71
C VAL A 125 0.05 -7.62 -7.59
N GLU A 126 -0.55 -8.75 -7.22
CA GLU A 126 -1.48 -8.82 -6.09
C GLU A 126 -0.83 -8.29 -4.82
N ASP A 127 -1.58 -7.44 -4.12
CA ASP A 127 -1.22 -6.87 -2.84
C ASP A 127 -2.44 -6.91 -1.92
N ASN A 128 -2.36 -7.70 -0.84
CA ASN A 128 -3.45 -7.90 0.11
C ASN A 128 -4.80 -8.32 -0.54
N GLY A 129 -4.76 -9.24 -1.51
CA GLY A 129 -5.95 -9.76 -2.18
C GLY A 129 -6.51 -8.86 -3.30
N CYS A 130 -5.82 -7.79 -3.63
CA CYS A 130 -6.20 -6.85 -4.68
C CYS A 130 -5.08 -6.65 -5.71
N VAL A 131 -5.46 -6.48 -6.98
CA VAL A 131 -4.56 -5.97 -8.02
C VAL A 131 -5.04 -4.59 -8.41
N SER A 132 -4.26 -3.56 -8.07
CA SER A 132 -4.55 -2.17 -8.45
C SER A 132 -3.92 -1.86 -9.80
N ILE A 133 -4.74 -1.55 -10.79
CA ILE A 133 -4.30 -1.30 -12.17
C ILE A 133 -4.51 0.18 -12.52
N ASN A 134 -3.43 0.87 -12.89
CA ASN A 134 -3.53 2.20 -13.49
C ASN A 134 -3.97 2.05 -14.96
N PRO A 135 -5.16 2.54 -15.35
CA PRO A 135 -5.67 2.37 -16.70
C PRO A 135 -4.76 2.99 -17.78
N GLY A 136 -4.06 4.08 -17.47
CA GLY A 136 -3.14 4.74 -18.39
C GLY A 136 -1.86 3.98 -18.68
N LYS A 137 -1.50 2.99 -17.83
CA LYS A 137 -0.28 2.18 -17.94
C LYS A 137 -0.58 0.77 -18.43
N PHE A 138 -1.18 0.65 -19.59
CA PHE A 138 -1.44 -0.64 -20.23
C PHE A 138 -0.15 -1.23 -20.85
N HIS A 139 -0.06 -2.56 -20.91
CA HIS A 139 1.08 -3.25 -21.52
C HIS A 139 0.99 -3.30 -23.03
N ARG A 140 -0.23 -3.52 -23.55
CA ARG A 140 -0.50 -3.61 -24.98
C ARG A 140 -1.82 -2.91 -25.30
N LYS A 141 -1.91 -2.37 -26.53
CA LYS A 141 -3.16 -1.84 -27.07
C LYS A 141 -3.38 -2.30 -28.50
N VAL A 142 -4.63 -2.45 -28.86
CA VAL A 142 -5.08 -2.61 -30.23
C VAL A 142 -6.07 -1.51 -30.54
N GLU A 143 -5.81 -0.76 -31.59
CA GLU A 143 -6.67 0.31 -32.10
C GLU A 143 -7.24 -0.09 -33.46
N ASN A 144 -8.33 0.51 -33.86
CA ASN A 144 -8.86 0.38 -35.21
C ASN A 144 -9.14 1.76 -35.84
N GLU A 145 -9.78 1.81 -37.00
CA GLU A 145 -10.02 3.05 -37.71
C GLU A 145 -10.94 4.00 -36.91
N ASP A 146 -11.93 3.45 -36.23
CA ASP A 146 -12.96 4.22 -35.51
C ASP A 146 -12.54 4.60 -34.09
N ILE A 147 -11.72 3.76 -33.45
CA ILE A 147 -11.37 3.94 -32.03
C ILE A 147 -9.86 4.06 -31.86
N LYS A 148 -9.44 5.26 -31.47
CA LYS A 148 -8.10 5.56 -30.97
C LYS A 148 -8.14 5.74 -29.48
N MET A 149 -7.13 5.25 -28.77
CA MET A 149 -7.04 5.36 -27.33
C MET A 149 -6.18 6.56 -26.95
N LYS A 150 -6.72 7.34 -26.04
CA LYS A 150 -6.03 8.51 -25.51
C LYS A 150 -5.91 8.39 -23.99
N VAL A 151 -4.70 8.53 -23.47
CA VAL A 151 -4.47 8.72 -22.04
C VAL A 151 -4.74 10.18 -21.70
N ILE A 152 -5.56 10.42 -20.70
CA ILE A 152 -5.88 11.73 -20.18
C ILE A 152 -5.19 11.88 -18.84
N GLU A 153 -4.29 12.86 -18.76
CA GLU A 153 -3.61 13.22 -17.52
C GLU A 153 -4.50 14.12 -16.66
N GLY A 154 -4.31 14.07 -15.36
CA GLY A 154 -5.04 14.90 -14.40
C GLY A 154 -6.42 14.36 -14.02
N LEU A 155 -6.79 13.18 -14.47
CA LEU A 155 -8.05 12.52 -14.15
C LEU A 155 -7.82 11.11 -13.59
N GLY A 156 -8.76 10.66 -12.74
CA GLY A 156 -8.70 9.34 -12.10
C GLY A 156 -7.86 9.31 -10.84
N TYR A 157 -7.92 8.18 -10.14
CA TYR A 157 -7.31 7.98 -8.83
C TYR A 157 -5.78 8.14 -8.84
N GLU A 158 -5.12 7.65 -9.89
CA GLU A 158 -3.67 7.79 -10.08
C GLU A 158 -3.30 8.86 -11.13
N ASN A 159 -4.15 9.90 -11.24
CA ASN A 159 -3.93 11.04 -12.14
C ASN A 159 -3.90 10.68 -13.63
N GLN A 160 -4.41 9.51 -14.00
CA GLN A 160 -4.52 9.05 -15.39
C GLN A 160 -5.81 8.28 -15.61
N CYS A 161 -6.45 8.51 -16.74
CA CYS A 161 -7.53 7.67 -17.24
C CYS A 161 -7.39 7.41 -18.74
N ILE A 162 -8.20 6.50 -19.29
CA ILE A 162 -8.21 6.18 -20.71
C ILE A 162 -9.54 6.63 -21.32
N GLN A 163 -9.48 7.34 -22.43
CA GLN A 163 -10.59 7.57 -23.32
C GLN A 163 -10.50 6.57 -24.48
N LEU A 164 -11.58 5.79 -24.69
CA LEU A 164 -11.73 4.85 -25.78
C LEU A 164 -12.54 5.49 -26.90
N GLY A 165 -11.85 6.11 -27.86
CA GLY A 165 -12.48 6.76 -29.00
C GLY A 165 -13.23 8.05 -28.64
N GLU A 166 -13.97 8.57 -29.62
CA GLU A 166 -14.85 9.72 -29.45
C GLU A 166 -16.26 9.24 -29.09
N ALA A 167 -16.97 10.01 -28.28
CA ALA A 167 -18.34 9.69 -27.85
C ALA A 167 -19.35 9.58 -29.01
N THR A 168 -19.01 10.13 -30.15
CA THR A 168 -19.84 10.09 -31.38
C THR A 168 -19.67 8.83 -32.22
N LYS A 169 -18.66 8.00 -31.90
CA LYS A 169 -18.39 6.76 -32.65
C LYS A 169 -19.30 5.61 -32.20
N PRO A 170 -19.63 4.67 -33.10
CA PRO A 170 -20.47 3.52 -32.76
C PRO A 170 -19.88 2.69 -31.63
N VAL A 171 -20.75 2.16 -30.76
CA VAL A 171 -20.36 1.22 -29.71
C VAL A 171 -19.85 -0.07 -30.35
N GLN A 172 -18.65 -0.47 -29.96
CA GLN A 172 -18.07 -1.74 -30.39
C GLN A 172 -18.48 -2.88 -29.44
N ASN A 173 -18.84 -4.02 -30.04
CA ASN A 173 -19.11 -5.22 -29.31
C ASN A 173 -17.88 -6.15 -29.35
N PRO A 174 -17.10 -6.25 -28.26
CA PRO A 174 -15.86 -7.04 -28.26
C PRO A 174 -16.10 -8.55 -28.46
N ARG A 175 -17.32 -9.03 -28.20
CA ARG A 175 -17.69 -10.45 -28.44
C ARG A 175 -17.98 -10.76 -29.91
N ARG A 176 -18.30 -9.75 -30.72
CA ARG A 176 -18.66 -9.90 -32.13
C ARG A 176 -17.57 -9.47 -33.11
N SER A 177 -16.56 -8.76 -32.64
CA SER A 177 -15.48 -8.25 -33.49
C SER A 177 -14.11 -8.66 -32.94
N ARG A 178 -13.37 -9.46 -33.73
CA ARG A 178 -11.96 -9.75 -33.44
C ARG A 178 -11.05 -8.54 -33.56
N GLN A 179 -11.54 -7.49 -34.21
CA GLN A 179 -10.83 -6.21 -34.44
C GLN A 179 -11.28 -5.11 -33.49
N ALA A 180 -12.04 -5.46 -32.43
CA ALA A 180 -12.40 -4.47 -31.43
C ALA A 180 -11.16 -3.85 -30.80
N ALA A 181 -11.19 -2.53 -30.62
CA ALA A 181 -10.14 -1.84 -29.91
C ALA A 181 -10.08 -2.32 -28.43
N LYS A 182 -8.90 -2.56 -27.92
CA LYS A 182 -8.70 -3.08 -26.55
C LYS A 182 -7.37 -2.62 -25.96
N VAL A 183 -7.31 -2.60 -24.66
CA VAL A 183 -6.07 -2.55 -23.87
C VAL A 183 -5.89 -3.84 -23.09
N GLU A 184 -4.65 -4.20 -22.84
CA GLU A 184 -4.31 -5.43 -22.12
C GLU A 184 -3.35 -5.09 -20.98
N TYR A 185 -3.60 -5.70 -19.83
CA TYR A 185 -2.80 -5.57 -18.62
C TYR A 185 -2.31 -6.94 -18.19
N ASP A 186 -1.01 -7.07 -17.98
CA ASP A 186 -0.42 -8.28 -17.40
C ASP A 186 -0.43 -8.13 -15.88
N PHE A 187 -1.03 -9.08 -15.20
CA PHE A 187 -1.06 -9.09 -13.75
C PHE A 187 -0.76 -10.50 -13.20
N TYR A 188 -0.30 -10.53 -11.97
CA TYR A 188 0.04 -11.76 -11.26
C TYR A 188 -0.73 -11.85 -9.95
N THR A 189 -1.33 -13.01 -9.68
CA THR A 189 -1.97 -13.35 -8.41
C THR A 189 -1.25 -14.53 -7.77
N PHE A 190 -1.11 -14.50 -6.45
CA PHE A 190 -0.48 -15.58 -5.69
C PHE A 190 -1.46 -16.72 -5.41
N ASN A 191 -2.75 -16.44 -5.41
CA ASN A 191 -3.79 -17.41 -5.13
C ASN A 191 -4.66 -17.62 -6.37
N ALA A 192 -4.98 -18.88 -6.64
CA ALA A 192 -6.00 -19.21 -7.63
C ALA A 192 -7.40 -18.94 -7.07
N GLY A 193 -8.28 -18.39 -7.89
CA GLY A 193 -9.65 -18.10 -7.46
C GLY A 193 -10.44 -17.30 -8.47
N SER A 194 -11.65 -16.91 -8.06
CA SER A 194 -12.49 -15.98 -8.83
C SER A 194 -11.96 -14.55 -8.66
N VAL A 195 -11.95 -13.81 -9.76
CA VAL A 195 -11.56 -12.40 -9.80
C VAL A 195 -12.79 -11.55 -10.08
N THR A 196 -13.01 -10.53 -9.27
CA THR A 196 -14.03 -9.50 -9.52
C THR A 196 -13.34 -8.24 -10.00
N VAL A 197 -13.83 -7.65 -11.07
CA VAL A 197 -13.30 -6.38 -11.63
C VAL A 197 -14.27 -5.27 -11.28
N TYR A 198 -13.77 -4.18 -10.72
CA TYR A 198 -14.52 -2.99 -10.33
C TYR A 198 -14.18 -1.79 -11.23
#